data_6672ff32cede6aef1e4e0534c3029645
#
_entry.id   6672ff32cede6aef1e4e0534c3029645
#
_cell.length_a   1.000
_cell.length_b   1.000
_cell.length_c   1.000
_cell.angle_alpha   90.00
_cell.angle_beta   90.00
_cell.angle_gamma   90.00
#
_symmetry.space_group_name_H-M   'P 1'
#
loop_
_entity.id
_entity.type
_entity.pdbx_description
1 polymer ?
#
loop_
_entity_poly.entity_id
_entity_poly.type
_entity_poly.pdbx_seq_one_letter_code
_entity_poly.pdbx_strand_id
1 'polypeptide(L)'
;MKKICVIVNSRANYARIKSVLFEINKNKKLSLQLILGASSLMDRIGNLSKTVKKDGFNISGKVYSIIDGNNLTTMAKSTGLGIIELSNIFENQRPDFVLTVADRFETIATAIAASYMNIPLIHTQGGEVTGSIDESVRHAVTKLSNFHFPSTFKAKQNVIKMGEDKKKVFLTGCPSIDLAKKITKNKINLNVVLKKYNKEKNFNKFFEKDFIVVIQHPVTTEYNNVKNQIEETIKA
;
A
#
# COMPACT_ATOMS: atom_id res chain seq x y z
N MET A 1 -2.67 -24.25 -10.75
CA MET A 1 -2.86 -22.79 -10.55
C MET A 1 -1.70 -22.27 -9.73
N LYS A 2 -1.10 -21.13 -10.13
CA LYS A 2 -0.03 -20.49 -9.34
C LYS A 2 -0.66 -19.64 -8.22
N LYS A 3 -0.20 -19.84 -7.00
CA LYS A 3 -0.66 -19.13 -5.81
C LYS A 3 0.07 -17.80 -5.68
N ILE A 4 -0.66 -16.69 -5.72
CA ILE A 4 -0.13 -15.34 -5.55
C ILE A 4 -0.60 -14.81 -4.19
N CYS A 5 0.32 -14.73 -3.25
CA CYS A 5 0.07 -14.16 -1.94
C CYS A 5 0.28 -12.65 -1.98
N VAL A 6 -0.78 -11.88 -1.79
CA VAL A 6 -0.74 -10.41 -1.79
C VAL A 6 -0.89 -9.90 -0.37
N ILE A 7 0.10 -9.13 0.09
CA ILE A 7 0.11 -8.56 1.44
C ILE A 7 -0.36 -7.11 1.40
N VAL A 8 -1.40 -6.81 2.17
CA VAL A 8 -2.00 -5.48 2.28
C VAL A 8 -1.90 -5.00 3.73
N ASN A 9 -0.96 -4.11 4.00
CA ASN A 9 -0.66 -3.62 5.33
C ASN A 9 -1.42 -2.33 5.71
N SER A 10 -2.05 -1.67 4.73
CA SER A 10 -2.77 -0.42 4.97
C SER A 10 -3.89 -0.19 3.95
N ARG A 11 -4.78 0.76 4.24
CA ARG A 11 -5.80 1.20 3.27
C ARG A 11 -5.17 1.79 2.00
N ALA A 12 -4.05 2.49 2.15
CA ALA A 12 -3.31 3.04 1.01
C ALA A 12 -2.75 1.92 0.11
N ASN A 13 -2.18 0.86 0.69
CA ASN A 13 -1.74 -0.31 -0.10
C ASN A 13 -2.92 -0.94 -0.85
N TYR A 14 -4.08 -1.12 -0.18
CA TYR A 14 -5.25 -1.70 -0.82
C TYR A 14 -5.73 -0.89 -2.02
N ALA A 15 -5.85 0.43 -1.87
CA ALA A 15 -6.25 1.32 -2.96
C ALA A 15 -5.28 1.23 -4.15
N ARG A 16 -3.99 1.07 -3.88
CA ARG A 16 -2.94 0.99 -4.91
C ARG A 16 -2.85 -0.36 -5.62
N ILE A 17 -3.44 -1.42 -5.07
CA ILE A 17 -3.33 -2.77 -5.64
C ILE A 17 -4.68 -3.38 -6.04
N LYS A 18 -5.78 -2.74 -5.72
CA LYS A 18 -7.13 -3.27 -5.90
C LYS A 18 -7.43 -3.72 -7.33
N SER A 19 -7.01 -2.96 -8.35
CA SER A 19 -7.20 -3.37 -9.75
C SER A 19 -6.43 -4.65 -10.10
N VAL A 20 -5.23 -4.81 -9.56
CA VAL A 20 -4.40 -6.01 -9.73
C VAL A 20 -5.05 -7.22 -9.04
N LEU A 21 -5.61 -7.04 -7.83
CA LEU A 21 -6.36 -8.11 -7.14
C LEU A 21 -7.52 -8.63 -7.98
N PHE A 22 -8.27 -7.74 -8.64
CA PHE A 22 -9.34 -8.13 -9.55
C PHE A 22 -8.82 -8.98 -10.73
N GLU A 23 -7.71 -8.58 -11.33
CA GLU A 23 -7.15 -9.31 -12.48
C GLU A 23 -6.57 -10.67 -12.06
N ILE A 24 -5.91 -10.75 -10.90
CA ILE A 24 -5.47 -12.05 -10.34
C ILE A 24 -6.67 -12.96 -10.10
N ASN A 25 -7.74 -12.44 -9.48
CA ASN A 25 -8.92 -13.22 -9.12
C ASN A 25 -9.72 -13.71 -10.34
N LYS A 26 -9.69 -12.98 -11.45
CA LYS A 26 -10.32 -13.38 -12.72
C LYS A 26 -9.53 -14.45 -13.49
N ASN A 27 -8.23 -14.53 -13.27
CA ASN A 27 -7.37 -15.39 -14.07
C ASN A 27 -7.43 -16.84 -13.58
N LYS A 28 -7.98 -17.73 -14.40
CA LYS A 28 -8.15 -19.15 -14.07
C LYS A 28 -6.82 -19.90 -13.81
N LYS A 29 -5.67 -19.34 -14.19
CA LYS A 29 -4.34 -19.93 -13.94
C LYS A 29 -3.73 -19.48 -12.62
N LEU A 30 -4.33 -18.47 -11.95
CA LEU A 30 -3.86 -17.89 -10.71
C LEU A 30 -4.83 -18.18 -9.56
N SER A 31 -4.30 -18.23 -8.34
CA SER A 31 -5.05 -18.34 -7.10
C SER A 31 -4.63 -17.21 -6.18
N LEU A 32 -5.54 -16.31 -5.84
CA LEU A 32 -5.28 -15.20 -4.93
C LEU A 32 -5.30 -15.67 -3.47
N GLN A 33 -4.22 -15.41 -2.74
CA GLN A 33 -4.13 -15.53 -1.30
C GLN A 33 -3.98 -14.11 -0.73
N LEU A 34 -5.08 -13.48 -0.32
CA LEU A 34 -5.07 -12.10 0.18
C LEU A 34 -4.88 -12.07 1.68
N ILE A 35 -3.78 -11.49 2.13
CA ILE A 35 -3.43 -11.32 3.54
C ILE A 35 -3.60 -9.85 3.92
N LEU A 36 -4.35 -9.60 4.98
CA LEU A 36 -4.43 -8.29 5.60
C LEU A 36 -3.49 -8.23 6.80
N GLY A 37 -2.71 -7.16 6.89
CA GLY A 37 -1.76 -6.99 7.98
C GLY A 37 -1.73 -5.57 8.53
N ALA A 38 -1.02 -5.41 9.62
CA ALA A 38 -0.68 -4.14 10.22
C ALA A 38 -1.89 -3.19 10.37
N SER A 39 -1.74 -1.95 9.92
CA SER A 39 -2.75 -0.91 10.08
C SER A 39 -4.06 -1.17 9.31
N SER A 40 -4.06 -2.10 8.34
CA SER A 40 -5.29 -2.49 7.64
C SER A 40 -6.32 -3.18 8.54
N LEU A 41 -5.90 -3.71 9.68
CA LEU A 41 -6.74 -4.43 10.64
C LEU A 41 -7.15 -3.58 11.86
N MET A 42 -6.63 -2.35 11.99
CA MET A 42 -6.90 -1.51 13.14
C MET A 42 -8.26 -0.82 13.04
N ASP A 43 -9.14 -1.06 14.02
CA ASP A 43 -10.51 -0.51 14.02
C ASP A 43 -10.52 1.02 14.15
N ARG A 44 -9.59 1.62 14.90
CA ARG A 44 -9.48 3.08 15.08
C ARG A 44 -9.22 3.86 13.78
N ILE A 45 -8.64 3.20 12.76
CA ILE A 45 -8.39 3.82 11.44
C ILE A 45 -9.24 3.19 10.33
N GLY A 46 -10.26 2.41 10.72
CA GLY A 46 -11.20 1.76 9.83
C GLY A 46 -10.68 0.45 9.25
N ASN A 47 -10.95 -0.63 9.94
CA ASN A 47 -10.63 -2.00 9.55
C ASN A 47 -11.08 -2.31 8.12
N LEU A 48 -10.13 -2.76 7.30
CA LEU A 48 -10.32 -3.00 5.87
C LEU A 48 -11.13 -4.27 5.57
N SER A 49 -11.26 -5.17 6.54
CA SER A 49 -11.87 -6.49 6.32
C SER A 49 -13.27 -6.41 5.73
N LYS A 50 -14.10 -5.45 6.18
CA LYS A 50 -15.45 -5.24 5.65
C LYS A 50 -15.43 -4.75 4.20
N THR A 51 -14.53 -3.82 3.88
CA THR A 51 -14.39 -3.26 2.53
C THR A 51 -13.91 -4.32 1.55
N VAL A 52 -12.90 -5.08 1.91
CA VAL A 52 -12.34 -6.16 1.10
C VAL A 52 -13.39 -7.22 0.77
N LYS A 53 -14.17 -7.65 1.77
CA LYS A 53 -15.29 -8.60 1.58
C LYS A 53 -16.39 -8.01 0.68
N LYS A 54 -16.74 -6.73 0.86
CA LYS A 54 -17.73 -6.04 0.01
C LYS A 54 -17.27 -5.95 -1.44
N ASP A 55 -15.97 -5.83 -1.68
CA ASP A 55 -15.37 -5.83 -3.01
C ASP A 55 -15.29 -7.22 -3.65
N GLY A 56 -15.72 -8.28 -2.94
CA GLY A 56 -15.79 -9.65 -3.44
C GLY A 56 -14.52 -10.48 -3.24
N PHE A 57 -13.59 -10.04 -2.38
CA PHE A 57 -12.36 -10.78 -2.12
C PHE A 57 -12.47 -11.61 -0.83
N ASN A 58 -11.95 -12.84 -0.88
CA ASN A 58 -11.73 -13.68 0.29
C ASN A 58 -10.41 -13.29 0.98
N ILE A 59 -10.44 -13.18 2.30
CA ILE A 59 -9.24 -12.94 3.12
C ILE A 59 -8.69 -14.30 3.55
N SER A 60 -7.48 -14.61 3.09
CA SER A 60 -6.81 -15.89 3.33
C SER A 60 -6.05 -15.92 4.66
N GLY A 61 -5.76 -14.76 5.23
CA GLY A 61 -5.08 -14.65 6.53
C GLY A 61 -5.01 -13.23 7.04
N LYS A 62 -4.63 -13.11 8.32
CA LYS A 62 -4.48 -11.82 9.00
C LYS A 62 -3.20 -11.81 9.82
N VAL A 63 -2.48 -10.68 9.80
CA VAL A 63 -1.22 -10.45 10.53
C VAL A 63 -1.41 -9.31 11.52
N TYR A 64 -1.43 -9.61 12.79
CA TYR A 64 -1.56 -8.64 13.88
C TYR A 64 -0.17 -8.30 14.42
N SER A 65 0.56 -7.42 13.73
CA SER A 65 1.95 -7.09 14.06
C SER A 65 2.14 -5.70 14.67
N ILE A 66 1.11 -4.86 14.74
CA ILE A 66 1.27 -3.51 15.26
C ILE A 66 1.28 -3.50 16.79
N ILE A 67 2.38 -3.01 17.36
CA ILE A 67 2.49 -2.63 18.75
C ILE A 67 2.09 -1.17 18.88
N ASP A 68 1.14 -0.87 19.75
CA ASP A 68 0.70 0.51 20.02
C ASP A 68 1.80 1.29 20.75
N GLY A 69 1.81 2.63 20.59
CA GLY A 69 2.80 3.49 21.24
C GLY A 69 3.32 4.64 20.37
N ASN A 70 3.08 4.63 19.07
CA ASN A 70 3.42 5.69 18.11
C ASN A 70 4.85 6.24 18.24
N ASN A 71 5.84 5.38 18.50
CA ASN A 71 7.25 5.76 18.62
C ASN A 71 8.15 4.82 17.80
N LEU A 72 9.42 5.23 17.62
CA LEU A 72 10.38 4.51 16.78
C LEU A 72 10.65 3.08 17.28
N THR A 73 10.65 2.88 18.58
CA THR A 73 10.86 1.55 19.19
C THR A 73 9.71 0.60 18.86
N THR A 74 8.46 1.05 18.99
CA THR A 74 7.29 0.22 18.65
C THR A 74 7.17 -0.03 17.14
N MET A 75 7.62 0.91 16.32
CA MET A 75 7.71 0.71 14.86
C MET A 75 8.71 -0.41 14.51
N ALA A 76 9.91 -0.38 15.08
CA ALA A 76 10.92 -1.42 14.86
C ALA A 76 10.45 -2.79 15.37
N LYS A 77 9.87 -2.86 16.58
CA LYS A 77 9.29 -4.09 17.13
C LYS A 77 8.15 -4.64 16.27
N SER A 78 7.27 -3.78 15.78
CA SER A 78 6.17 -4.17 14.89
C SER A 78 6.68 -4.79 13.58
N THR A 79 7.78 -4.28 13.04
CA THR A 79 8.45 -4.88 11.88
C THR A 79 8.94 -6.30 12.20
N GLY A 80 9.59 -6.51 13.34
CA GLY A 80 10.05 -7.83 13.77
C GLY A 80 8.90 -8.84 13.95
N LEU A 81 7.82 -8.42 14.61
CA LEU A 81 6.61 -9.24 14.73
C LEU A 81 6.01 -9.57 13.36
N GLY A 82 6.01 -8.60 12.44
CA GLY A 82 5.54 -8.83 11.07
C GLY A 82 6.31 -9.93 10.35
N ILE A 83 7.63 -10.02 10.55
CA ILE A 83 8.46 -11.08 9.97
C ILE A 83 8.06 -12.45 10.54
N ILE A 84 7.90 -12.56 11.86
CA ILE A 84 7.52 -13.80 12.54
C ILE A 84 6.16 -14.29 12.05
N GLU A 85 5.16 -13.43 12.06
CA GLU A 85 3.78 -13.79 11.66
C GLU A 85 3.69 -14.17 10.17
N LEU A 86 4.38 -13.42 9.30
CA LEU A 86 4.38 -13.70 7.86
C LEU A 86 5.10 -15.01 7.54
N SER A 87 6.16 -15.35 8.27
CA SER A 87 6.85 -16.63 8.10
C SER A 87 5.91 -17.81 8.38
N ASN A 88 5.12 -17.76 9.45
CA ASN A 88 4.11 -18.77 9.76
C ASN A 88 3.03 -18.86 8.66
N ILE A 89 2.58 -17.72 8.14
CA ILE A 89 1.58 -17.69 7.05
C ILE A 89 2.15 -18.30 5.78
N PHE A 90 3.37 -17.95 5.40
CA PHE A 90 4.00 -18.46 4.19
C PHE A 90 4.27 -19.97 4.29
N GLU A 91 4.67 -20.47 5.46
CA GLU A 91 4.83 -21.91 5.71
C GLU A 91 3.50 -22.67 5.51
N ASN A 92 2.41 -22.12 6.06
CA ASN A 92 1.10 -22.77 5.98
C ASN A 92 0.45 -22.67 4.58
N GLN A 93 0.57 -21.50 3.93
CA GLN A 93 -0.11 -21.26 2.65
C GLN A 93 0.71 -21.66 1.43
N ARG A 94 2.03 -21.75 1.57
CA ARG A 94 2.98 -22.14 0.52
C ARG A 94 2.70 -21.43 -0.81
N PRO A 95 2.84 -20.10 -0.86
CA PRO A 95 2.63 -19.34 -2.08
C PRO A 95 3.74 -19.61 -3.11
N ASP A 96 3.40 -19.58 -4.40
CA ASP A 96 4.40 -19.59 -5.47
C ASP A 96 5.08 -18.24 -5.65
N PHE A 97 4.37 -17.15 -5.30
CA PHE A 97 4.87 -15.77 -5.34
C PHE A 97 4.26 -14.96 -4.22
N VAL A 98 5.04 -14.06 -3.66
CA VAL A 98 4.56 -13.00 -2.75
C VAL A 98 4.56 -11.69 -3.51
N LEU A 99 3.49 -10.88 -3.40
CA LEU A 99 3.40 -9.55 -3.97
C LEU A 99 3.25 -8.53 -2.85
N THR A 100 4.12 -7.52 -2.88
CA THR A 100 4.12 -6.40 -1.94
C THR A 100 4.00 -5.05 -2.65
N VAL A 101 3.54 -4.04 -1.92
CA VAL A 101 3.20 -2.73 -2.46
C VAL A 101 3.97 -1.64 -1.74
N ALA A 102 4.69 -0.83 -2.51
CA ALA A 102 5.32 0.41 -2.06
C ALA A 102 6.34 0.25 -0.91
N ASP A 103 6.24 1.01 0.18
CA ASP A 103 7.37 1.51 0.92
C ASP A 103 7.19 1.69 2.42
N ARG A 104 6.03 1.36 2.96
CA ARG A 104 5.83 1.53 4.41
C ARG A 104 6.70 0.56 5.21
N PHE A 105 7.02 0.92 6.45
CA PHE A 105 7.89 0.11 7.31
C PHE A 105 7.41 -1.34 7.48
N GLU A 106 6.12 -1.60 7.38
CA GLU A 106 5.58 -2.96 7.43
C GLU A 106 5.90 -3.78 6.16
N THR A 107 6.19 -3.09 5.06
CA THR A 107 6.50 -3.73 3.76
C THR A 107 7.84 -4.46 3.80
N ILE A 108 8.82 -3.94 4.57
CA ILE A 108 10.12 -4.61 4.69
C ILE A 108 10.00 -5.97 5.40
N ALA A 109 9.07 -6.11 6.35
CA ALA A 109 8.80 -7.40 7.00
C ALA A 109 8.37 -8.46 5.98
N THR A 110 7.49 -8.07 5.04
CA THR A 110 7.06 -8.94 3.94
C THR A 110 8.23 -9.36 3.06
N ALA A 111 9.09 -8.41 2.71
CA ALA A 111 10.23 -8.65 1.84
C ALA A 111 11.26 -9.58 2.48
N ILE A 112 11.59 -9.37 3.75
CA ILE A 112 12.52 -10.21 4.50
C ILE A 112 11.96 -11.64 4.64
N ALA A 113 10.72 -11.80 5.09
CA ALA A 113 10.11 -13.12 5.26
C ALA A 113 10.07 -13.90 3.96
N ALA A 114 9.63 -13.30 2.85
CA ALA A 114 9.60 -13.94 1.54
C ALA A 114 11.00 -14.34 1.06
N SER A 115 11.96 -13.43 1.17
CA SER A 115 13.33 -13.62 0.69
C SER A 115 14.04 -14.77 1.45
N TYR A 116 13.98 -14.78 2.78
CA TYR A 116 14.61 -15.82 3.59
C TYR A 116 13.93 -17.19 3.48
N MET A 117 12.65 -17.21 3.14
CA MET A 117 11.94 -18.45 2.82
C MET A 117 12.07 -18.88 1.35
N ASN A 118 12.92 -18.21 0.59
CA ASN A 118 13.16 -18.47 -0.84
C ASN A 118 11.88 -18.47 -1.68
N ILE A 119 10.94 -17.57 -1.35
CA ILE A 119 9.70 -17.37 -2.12
C ILE A 119 9.91 -16.17 -3.03
N PRO A 120 9.74 -16.30 -4.36
CA PRO A 120 9.90 -15.19 -5.29
C PRO A 120 9.01 -14.00 -4.93
N LEU A 121 9.63 -12.83 -4.73
CA LEU A 121 8.97 -11.60 -4.34
C LEU A 121 8.75 -10.69 -5.54
N ILE A 122 7.55 -10.17 -5.65
CA ILE A 122 7.11 -9.17 -6.64
C ILE A 122 6.93 -7.84 -5.92
N HIS A 123 7.62 -6.79 -6.38
CA HIS A 123 7.51 -5.45 -5.85
C HIS A 123 6.82 -4.51 -6.84
N THR A 124 5.72 -3.90 -6.42
CA THR A 124 5.05 -2.85 -7.19
C THR A 124 5.42 -1.46 -6.66
N GLN A 125 5.53 -0.48 -7.55
CA GLN A 125 5.84 0.91 -7.22
C GLN A 125 7.23 1.11 -6.58
N GLY A 126 8.20 0.26 -6.92
CA GLY A 126 9.61 0.46 -6.59
C GLY A 126 10.27 1.55 -7.44
N GLY A 127 11.42 2.06 -6.99
CA GLY A 127 12.27 2.99 -7.73
C GLY A 127 11.87 4.47 -7.67
N GLU A 128 10.83 4.83 -6.92
CA GLU A 128 10.46 6.22 -6.67
C GLU A 128 11.36 6.83 -5.58
N VAL A 129 11.63 8.14 -5.67
CA VAL A 129 12.45 8.91 -4.73
C VAL A 129 11.56 9.90 -3.99
N THR A 130 11.59 9.90 -2.66
CA THR A 130 10.72 10.72 -1.79
C THR A 130 11.44 11.45 -0.68
N GLY A 131 12.73 11.13 -0.44
CA GLY A 131 13.57 11.81 0.56
C GLY A 131 13.23 11.49 2.02
N SER A 132 12.48 10.41 2.30
CA SER A 132 12.11 9.99 3.66
C SER A 132 12.60 8.58 3.96
N ILE A 133 12.37 8.09 5.20
CA ILE A 133 12.67 6.69 5.58
C ILE A 133 11.95 5.68 4.69
N ASP A 134 10.77 6.03 4.18
CA ASP A 134 10.00 5.19 3.27
C ASP A 134 10.77 4.92 1.96
N GLU A 135 11.59 5.87 1.50
CA GLU A 135 12.47 5.65 0.35
C GLU A 135 13.51 4.56 0.62
N SER A 136 14.16 4.61 1.79
CA SER A 136 15.13 3.58 2.19
C SER A 136 14.47 2.21 2.28
N VAL A 137 13.28 2.12 2.85
CA VAL A 137 12.48 0.89 2.89
C VAL A 137 12.15 0.42 1.48
N ARG A 138 11.68 1.31 0.61
CA ARG A 138 11.35 0.99 -0.80
C ARG A 138 12.54 0.43 -1.56
N HIS A 139 13.71 1.01 -1.39
CA HIS A 139 14.94 0.55 -2.04
C HIS A 139 15.39 -0.80 -1.49
N ALA A 140 15.32 -1.01 -0.18
CA ALA A 140 15.61 -2.30 0.44
C ALA A 140 14.66 -3.40 -0.05
N VAL A 141 13.35 -3.11 -0.12
CA VAL A 141 12.35 -4.03 -0.69
C VAL A 141 12.64 -4.33 -2.16
N THR A 142 13.05 -3.32 -2.95
CA THR A 142 13.49 -3.53 -4.34
C THR A 142 14.65 -4.51 -4.39
N LYS A 143 15.67 -4.37 -3.54
CA LYS A 143 16.85 -5.26 -3.51
C LYS A 143 16.54 -6.69 -3.10
N LEU A 144 15.51 -6.89 -2.30
CA LEU A 144 15.05 -8.23 -1.88
C LEU A 144 14.08 -8.87 -2.88
N SER A 145 13.64 -8.13 -3.91
CA SER A 145 12.63 -8.58 -4.85
C SER A 145 13.20 -9.22 -6.10
N ASN A 146 12.48 -10.19 -6.66
CA ASN A 146 12.86 -10.89 -7.86
C ASN A 146 12.23 -10.28 -9.13
N PHE A 147 11.08 -9.62 -9.00
CA PHE A 147 10.35 -9.00 -10.10
C PHE A 147 9.85 -7.61 -9.69
N HIS A 148 9.95 -6.65 -10.62
CA HIS A 148 9.70 -5.24 -10.34
C HIS A 148 8.68 -4.66 -11.31
N PHE A 149 7.68 -3.98 -10.76
CA PHE A 149 6.61 -3.32 -11.51
C PHE A 149 6.57 -1.82 -11.16
N PRO A 150 7.56 -1.03 -11.61
CA PRO A 150 7.59 0.41 -11.40
C PRO A 150 6.47 1.12 -12.16
N SER A 151 5.99 2.24 -11.58
CA SER A 151 4.86 3.00 -12.13
C SER A 151 5.26 3.97 -13.24
N THR A 152 6.50 4.45 -13.26
CA THR A 152 6.99 5.45 -14.20
C THR A 152 8.29 5.01 -14.88
N PHE A 153 8.59 5.63 -16.02
CA PHE A 153 9.85 5.38 -16.71
C PHE A 153 11.07 5.74 -15.86
N LYS A 154 11.01 6.86 -15.13
CA LYS A 154 12.07 7.28 -14.20
C LYS A 154 12.28 6.24 -13.10
N ALA A 155 11.21 5.75 -12.48
CA ALA A 155 11.29 4.71 -11.47
C ALA A 155 11.88 3.41 -12.02
N LYS A 156 11.50 3.01 -13.24
CA LYS A 156 12.12 1.86 -13.95
C LYS A 156 13.64 2.05 -14.10
N GLN A 157 14.07 3.24 -14.54
CA GLN A 157 15.50 3.54 -14.69
C GLN A 157 16.23 3.46 -13.34
N ASN A 158 15.61 3.96 -12.25
CA ASN A 158 16.20 3.90 -10.93
C ASN A 158 16.36 2.45 -10.45
N VAL A 159 15.35 1.59 -10.62
CA VAL A 159 15.42 0.16 -10.30
C VAL A 159 16.58 -0.51 -11.04
N ILE A 160 16.73 -0.24 -12.34
CA ILE A 160 17.84 -0.77 -13.12
C ILE A 160 19.19 -0.24 -12.64
N LYS A 161 19.29 1.05 -12.29
CA LYS A 161 20.53 1.66 -11.74
C LYS A 161 20.91 1.07 -10.36
N MET A 162 19.94 0.58 -9.59
CA MET A 162 20.19 -0.16 -8.36
C MET A 162 20.76 -1.58 -8.61
N GLY A 163 20.97 -1.98 -9.87
CA GLY A 163 21.57 -3.24 -10.25
C GLY A 163 20.57 -4.38 -10.51
N GLU A 164 19.27 -4.06 -10.66
CA GLU A 164 18.26 -5.09 -10.96
C GLU A 164 18.29 -5.48 -12.45
N ASP A 165 18.05 -6.76 -12.75
CA ASP A 165 18.02 -7.29 -14.10
C ASP A 165 16.89 -6.65 -14.92
N LYS A 166 17.25 -5.97 -16.03
CA LYS A 166 16.31 -5.31 -16.94
C LYS A 166 15.18 -6.24 -17.42
N LYS A 167 15.45 -7.55 -17.55
CA LYS A 167 14.48 -8.57 -17.97
C LYS A 167 13.40 -8.82 -16.92
N LYS A 168 13.66 -8.43 -15.68
CA LYS A 168 12.74 -8.58 -14.53
C LYS A 168 12.06 -7.27 -14.11
N VAL A 169 12.30 -6.17 -14.85
CA VAL A 169 11.73 -4.83 -14.58
C VAL A 169 10.71 -4.48 -15.65
N PHE A 170 9.44 -4.54 -15.28
CA PHE A 170 8.30 -4.34 -16.18
C PHE A 170 7.62 -2.98 -15.89
N LEU A 171 7.68 -2.04 -16.84
CA LEU A 171 6.94 -0.77 -16.72
C LEU A 171 5.46 -1.02 -16.97
N THR A 172 4.65 -0.94 -15.92
CA THR A 172 3.22 -1.29 -15.97
C THR A 172 2.28 -0.11 -15.68
N GLY A 173 2.82 1.02 -15.28
CA GLY A 173 2.00 2.15 -14.82
C GLY A 173 1.54 1.97 -13.36
N CYS A 174 0.70 2.90 -12.90
CA CYS A 174 0.18 2.93 -11.53
C CYS A 174 -1.24 2.37 -11.48
N PRO A 175 -1.50 1.28 -10.73
CA PRO A 175 -2.84 0.69 -10.62
C PRO A 175 -3.90 1.65 -10.03
N SER A 176 -3.48 2.67 -9.26
CA SER A 176 -4.39 3.71 -8.76
C SER A 176 -5.00 4.55 -9.88
N ILE A 177 -4.26 4.78 -10.97
CA ILE A 177 -4.76 5.54 -12.13
C ILE A 177 -5.88 4.76 -12.84
N ASP A 178 -5.82 3.44 -12.87
CA ASP A 178 -6.88 2.62 -13.44
C ASP A 178 -8.18 2.76 -12.66
N LEU A 179 -8.10 2.82 -11.33
CA LEU A 179 -9.25 3.07 -10.46
C LEU A 179 -9.79 4.49 -10.63
N ALA A 180 -8.90 5.50 -10.67
CA ALA A 180 -9.28 6.89 -10.88
C ALA A 180 -10.04 7.05 -12.22
N LYS A 181 -9.52 6.49 -13.32
CA LYS A 181 -10.19 6.50 -14.63
C LYS A 181 -11.56 5.84 -14.60
N LYS A 182 -11.78 4.79 -13.82
CA LYS A 182 -13.10 4.15 -13.66
C LYS A 182 -14.08 5.05 -12.93
N ILE A 183 -13.61 5.74 -11.89
CA ILE A 183 -14.45 6.63 -11.06
C ILE A 183 -14.84 7.88 -11.84
N THR A 184 -13.90 8.50 -12.55
CA THR A 184 -14.14 9.74 -13.30
C THR A 184 -15.10 9.56 -14.49
N LYS A 185 -15.26 8.33 -14.99
CA LYS A 185 -16.28 8.02 -16.02
C LYS A 185 -17.71 8.05 -15.46
N ASN A 186 -17.90 7.91 -14.17
CA ASN A 186 -19.20 7.96 -13.52
C ASN A 186 -19.42 9.39 -13.00
N LYS A 187 -20.48 10.08 -13.48
CA LYS A 187 -20.88 11.36 -12.89
C LYS A 187 -21.24 11.12 -11.41
N ILE A 188 -20.36 11.54 -10.51
CA ILE A 188 -20.62 11.48 -9.08
C ILE A 188 -21.61 12.58 -8.75
N ASN A 189 -22.78 12.21 -8.23
CA ASN A 189 -23.69 13.21 -7.68
C ASN A 189 -23.13 13.66 -6.32
N LEU A 190 -22.41 14.78 -6.33
CA LEU A 190 -21.79 15.36 -5.14
C LEU A 190 -22.81 15.55 -4.00
N ASN A 191 -24.06 15.93 -4.31
CA ASN A 191 -25.10 16.15 -3.30
C ASN A 191 -25.44 14.86 -2.52
N VAL A 192 -25.39 13.69 -3.18
CA VAL A 192 -25.61 12.40 -2.51
C VAL A 192 -24.44 12.08 -1.55
N VAL A 193 -23.22 12.36 -1.99
CA VAL A 193 -22.01 12.14 -1.16
C VAL A 193 -22.02 13.10 0.04
N LEU A 194 -22.30 14.37 -0.20
CA LEU A 194 -22.34 15.39 0.81
C LEU A 194 -23.41 15.12 1.87
N LYS A 195 -24.64 14.75 1.46
CA LYS A 195 -25.72 14.37 2.40
C LYS A 195 -25.30 13.21 3.32
N LYS A 196 -24.50 12.28 2.84
CA LYS A 196 -24.04 11.14 3.64
C LYS A 196 -23.00 11.50 4.70
N TYR A 197 -22.14 12.50 4.42
CA TYR A 197 -21.02 12.87 5.28
C TYR A 197 -21.21 14.23 5.97
N ASN A 198 -22.23 15.00 5.58
CA ASN A 198 -22.44 16.35 6.07
C ASN A 198 -23.23 16.32 7.39
N LYS A 199 -22.54 16.57 8.49
CA LYS A 199 -23.13 16.80 9.80
C LYS A 199 -23.35 18.31 10.10
N GLU A 200 -22.81 19.21 9.26
CA GLU A 200 -22.88 20.66 9.46
C GLU A 200 -23.69 21.35 8.35
N LYS A 201 -24.65 22.19 8.74
CA LYS A 201 -25.61 22.84 7.83
C LYS A 201 -24.97 23.75 6.75
N ASN A 202 -23.72 24.19 6.91
CA ASN A 202 -23.08 25.16 6.02
C ASN A 202 -22.09 24.55 5.02
N PHE A 203 -21.90 23.23 5.01
CA PHE A 203 -20.89 22.57 4.17
C PHE A 203 -21.18 22.67 2.66
N ASN A 204 -22.45 22.81 2.26
CA ASN A 204 -22.85 22.90 0.87
C ASN A 204 -22.31 24.16 0.15
N LYS A 205 -22.16 25.29 0.86
CA LYS A 205 -21.64 26.54 0.29
C LYS A 205 -20.18 26.46 -0.18
N PHE A 206 -19.37 25.56 0.42
CA PHE A 206 -17.97 25.38 0.01
C PHE A 206 -17.82 24.73 -1.38
N PHE A 207 -18.79 23.96 -1.83
CA PHE A 207 -18.73 23.21 -3.11
C PHE A 207 -19.41 23.93 -4.27
N GLU A 208 -19.96 25.12 -4.06
CA GLU A 208 -20.51 25.98 -5.11
C GLU A 208 -19.42 26.76 -5.85
N LYS A 209 -18.19 26.77 -5.34
CA LYS A 209 -17.02 27.44 -5.93
C LYS A 209 -15.95 26.42 -6.28
N ASP A 210 -15.05 26.78 -7.17
CA ASP A 210 -13.84 26.01 -7.41
C ASP A 210 -13.01 25.89 -6.15
N PHE A 211 -12.51 24.70 -5.84
CA PHE A 211 -11.74 24.44 -4.63
C PHE A 211 -10.53 23.53 -4.93
N ILE A 212 -9.50 23.68 -4.12
CA ILE A 212 -8.34 22.80 -4.09
C ILE A 212 -8.39 21.99 -2.79
N VAL A 213 -8.17 20.68 -2.91
CA VAL A 213 -8.03 19.80 -1.74
C VAL A 213 -6.56 19.66 -1.41
N VAL A 214 -6.16 20.10 -0.23
CA VAL A 214 -4.81 19.92 0.30
C VAL A 214 -4.85 18.79 1.34
N ILE A 215 -4.04 17.75 1.13
CA ILE A 215 -3.87 16.64 2.06
C ILE A 215 -2.39 16.55 2.41
N GLN A 216 -2.05 16.89 3.65
CA GLN A 216 -0.68 16.81 4.15
C GLN A 216 -0.57 15.76 5.25
N HIS A 217 0.40 14.87 5.12
CA HIS A 217 0.73 13.89 6.14
C HIS A 217 2.06 14.26 6.81
N PRO A 218 2.19 14.11 8.13
CA PRO A 218 3.45 14.35 8.82
C PRO A 218 4.49 13.31 8.39
N VAL A 219 5.75 13.75 8.32
CA VAL A 219 6.90 12.85 8.13
C VAL A 219 7.16 12.11 9.44
N THR A 220 7.09 10.78 9.41
CA THR A 220 7.15 9.94 10.62
C THR A 220 8.44 10.07 11.41
N THR A 221 9.55 10.39 10.76
CA THR A 221 10.86 10.62 11.39
C THR A 221 11.08 12.08 11.83
N GLU A 222 10.16 13.00 11.49
CA GLU A 222 10.24 14.44 11.79
C GLU A 222 9.02 14.93 12.57
N TYR A 223 8.41 14.10 13.39
CA TYR A 223 7.15 14.42 14.07
C TYR A 223 7.22 15.66 14.97
N ASN A 224 8.42 16.04 15.47
CA ASN A 224 8.62 17.29 16.24
C ASN A 224 8.47 18.54 15.37
N ASN A 225 8.52 18.45 14.05
CA ASN A 225 8.47 19.57 13.11
C ASN A 225 7.10 19.71 12.41
N VAL A 226 6.14 18.86 12.73
CA VAL A 226 4.81 18.80 12.07
C VAL A 226 4.09 20.13 12.09
N LYS A 227 4.15 20.86 13.21
CA LYS A 227 3.49 22.18 13.37
C LYS A 227 4.04 23.18 12.36
N ASN A 228 5.36 23.30 12.27
CA ASN A 228 6.00 24.23 11.32
C ASN A 228 5.65 23.86 9.87
N GLN A 229 5.69 22.57 9.53
CA GLN A 229 5.38 22.08 8.19
C GLN A 229 3.95 22.44 7.76
N ILE A 230 2.96 22.27 8.62
CA ILE A 230 1.57 22.62 8.28
C ILE A 230 1.34 24.14 8.25
N GLU A 231 2.01 24.90 9.11
CA GLU A 231 1.94 26.37 9.11
C GLU A 231 2.45 26.95 7.80
N GLU A 232 3.56 26.43 7.25
CA GLU A 232 4.08 26.88 5.94
C GLU A 232 3.11 26.52 4.80
N THR A 233 2.47 25.38 4.85
CA THR A 233 1.45 25.00 3.86
C THR A 233 0.21 25.91 3.92
N ILE A 234 -0.19 26.35 5.10
CA ILE A 234 -1.36 27.25 5.28
C ILE A 234 -1.02 28.68 4.81
N LYS A 235 0.24 29.12 4.95
CA LYS A 235 0.69 30.46 4.51
C LYS A 235 0.80 30.56 2.98
N ALA A 236 1.06 29.46 2.28
CA ALA A 236 1.20 29.40 0.83
C ALA A 236 -0.14 29.44 0.09
#